data_2de75ff12a62cd1ed34c851469a4c290
#
_entry.id   2de75ff12a62cd1ed34c851469a4c290
#
_cell.length_a   1.000
_cell.length_b   1.000
_cell.length_c   1.000
_cell.angle_alpha   90.00
_cell.angle_beta   90.00
_cell.angle_gamma   90.00
#
_symmetry.space_group_name_H-M   'P 1'
#
loop_
_entity.id
_entity.type
_entity.pdbx_description
1 polymer ?
#
loop_
_entity_poly.entity_id
_entity_poly.type
_entity_poly.pdbx_seq_one_letter_code
_entity_poly.pdbx_strand_id
1 'polypeptide(L)' 'MVGQPQNYLAVIKVIGVGGGGVNAINRMMESGMRGVEFVAINTDAQALLLSDASVKMILVES' A
#
# COMPACT_ATOMS: atom_id res chain seq x y z
N MET A 1 -28.45 -13.81 -5.34
CA MET A 1 -27.89 -13.58 -5.09
C MET A 1 -27.05 -13.80 -4.73
N VAL A 2 -26.61 -13.69 -4.73
CA VAL A 2 -25.82 -13.86 -4.45
C VAL A 2 -25.24 -14.05 -3.53
N GLY A 3 -24.80 -14.40 -3.29
CA GLY A 3 -24.27 -14.67 -2.45
C GLY A 3 -23.32 -14.44 -1.84
N GLN A 4 -22.61 -14.57 -1.58
CA GLN A 4 -21.90 -14.49 -0.94
C GLN A 4 -21.02 -13.96 -0.62
N PRO A 5 -20.87 -13.90 -0.38
CA PRO A 5 -20.26 -12.79 -0.16
C PRO A 5 -19.11 -12.60 0.63
N GLN A 6 -18.69 -13.41 1.38
CA GLN A 6 -17.46 -13.17 1.98
C GLN A 6 -16.38 -13.10 0.95
N ASN A 7 -16.68 -13.51 -0.21
CA ASN A 7 -15.72 -13.33 -1.28
C ASN A 7 -15.70 -11.91 -1.74
N TYR A 8 -16.67 -11.16 -1.26
CA TYR A 8 -16.71 -9.83 -1.65
C TYR A 8 -16.18 -8.93 -0.63
N LEU A 9 -15.53 -9.45 0.37
CA LEU A 9 -14.87 -8.58 1.26
C LEU A 9 -13.84 -7.89 0.43
N ALA A 10 -14.23 -6.76 -0.10
CA ALA A 10 -13.37 -6.01 -0.94
C ALA A 10 -12.17 -5.63 -0.13
N VAL A 11 -11.01 -5.96 -0.62
CA VAL A 11 -9.80 -5.47 -0.03
C VAL A 11 -9.50 -4.18 -0.75
N ILE A 12 -9.52 -3.10 -0.01
CA ILE A 12 -9.16 -1.81 -0.57
C ILE A 12 -7.65 -1.75 -0.59
N LYS A 13 -7.09 -1.50 -1.76
CA LYS A 13 -5.65 -1.33 -1.88
C LYS A 13 -5.34 0.13 -2.12
N VAL A 14 -4.44 0.65 -1.32
CA VAL A 14 -3.99 2.02 -1.46
C VAL A 14 -2.56 1.98 -1.93
N ILE A 15 -2.30 2.61 -3.05
CA ILE A 15 -0.98 2.56 -3.68
C ILE A 15 -0.35 3.94 -3.57
N GLY A 16 0.81 3.99 -2.92
CA GLY A 16 1.58 5.21 -2.84
C GLY A 16 2.79 5.12 -3.74
N VAL A 17 2.94 6.08 -4.65
CA VAL A 17 4.01 6.09 -5.64
C VAL A 17 4.92 7.27 -5.38
N GLY A 18 6.23 7.01 -5.36
CA GLY A 18 7.20 8.04 -5.13
C GLY A 18 7.30 8.44 -3.67
N GLY A 19 8.19 9.38 -3.38
CA GLY A 19 8.43 9.78 -2.00
C GLY A 19 7.21 10.34 -1.31
N GLY A 20 6.47 11.21 -1.99
CA GLY A 20 5.29 11.81 -1.41
C GLY A 20 4.17 10.80 -1.20
N GLY A 21 3.98 9.91 -2.18
CA GLY A 21 2.93 8.90 -2.08
C GLY A 21 3.22 7.88 -1.00
N VAL A 22 4.47 7.43 -0.90
CA VAL A 22 4.85 6.48 0.14
C VAL A 22 4.71 7.12 1.52
N ASN A 23 5.11 8.38 1.65
CA ASN A 23 4.96 9.09 2.91
C ASN A 23 3.48 9.22 3.29
N ALA A 24 2.62 9.46 2.31
CA ALA A 24 1.20 9.58 2.58
C ALA A 24 0.62 8.27 3.10
N ILE A 25 0.97 7.13 2.48
CA ILE A 25 0.44 5.86 2.97
C ILE A 25 1.02 5.49 4.32
N ASN A 26 2.26 5.89 4.60
CA ASN A 26 2.82 5.64 5.93
C ASN A 26 2.00 6.35 7.00
N ARG A 27 1.55 7.56 6.71
CA ARG A 27 0.69 8.28 7.65
C ARG A 27 -0.65 7.61 7.81
N MET A 28 -1.22 7.08 6.72
CA MET A 28 -2.48 6.37 6.80
C MET A 28 -2.34 5.11 7.65
N MET A 29 -1.22 4.41 7.52
CA MET A 29 -0.98 3.23 8.32
C MET A 29 -0.88 3.57 9.80
N GLU A 30 -0.26 4.70 10.11
CA GLU A 30 -0.14 5.13 11.49
C GLU A 30 -1.49 5.43 12.13
N SER A 31 -2.48 5.77 11.33
CA SER A 31 -3.80 6.06 11.86
C SER A 31 -4.59 4.80 12.20
N GLY A 32 -4.04 3.62 11.90
CA GLY A 32 -4.67 2.39 12.32
C GLY A 32 -5.81 1.92 11.44
N MET A 33 -5.75 2.20 10.16
CA MET A 33 -6.80 1.77 9.25
C MET A 33 -6.81 0.26 9.11
N ARG A 34 -8.00 -0.32 9.10
CA ARG A 34 -8.18 -1.75 8.94
C ARG A 34 -8.82 -2.06 7.61
N GLY A 35 -8.57 -3.26 7.12
CA GLY A 35 -9.19 -3.71 5.89
C GLY A 35 -8.58 -3.05 4.67
N VAL A 36 -7.41 -2.47 4.82
CA VAL A 36 -6.74 -1.77 3.73
C VAL A 36 -5.36 -2.39 3.55
N GLU A 37 -5.04 -2.70 2.32
CA GLU A 37 -3.70 -3.17 1.98
C GLU A 37 -2.92 -2.03 1.38
N PHE A 38 -1.73 -1.79 1.88
CA PHE A 38 -0.91 -0.68 1.41
C PHE A 38 0.21 -1.19 0.53
N VAL A 39 0.37 -0.55 -0.60
CA VAL A 39 1.42 -0.88 -1.57
C VAL A 39 2.28 0.35 -1.77
N ALA A 40 3.57 0.22 -1.50
CA ALA A 40 4.51 1.32 -1.68
C ALA A 40 5.36 1.06 -2.91
N ILE A 41 5.42 2.01 -3.82
CA ILE A 41 6.20 1.93 -5.03
C ILE A 41 7.14 3.11 -5.09
N ASN A 42 8.42 2.86 -5.23
CA ASN A 42 9.39 3.94 -5.29
C ASN A 42 10.62 3.48 -6.07
N THR A 43 11.38 4.43 -6.56
CA THR A 43 12.67 4.15 -7.15
C THR A 43 13.76 4.06 -6.07
N ASP A 44 13.49 4.59 -4.88
CA ASP A 44 14.45 4.62 -3.78
C ASP A 44 14.23 3.41 -2.87
N ALA A 45 15.12 2.44 -2.96
CA ALA A 45 15.01 1.23 -2.17
C ALA A 45 15.10 1.50 -0.67
N GLN A 46 15.89 2.49 -0.28
CA GLN A 46 16.03 2.79 1.15
C GLN A 46 14.75 3.34 1.73
N ALA A 47 14.05 4.18 0.96
CA ALA A 47 12.77 4.69 1.41
C ALA A 47 11.76 3.56 1.60
N LEU A 48 11.81 2.56 0.72
CA LEU A 48 10.91 1.41 0.83
C LEU A 48 11.22 0.58 2.07
N LEU A 49 12.49 0.45 2.41
CA LEU A 49 12.86 -0.32 3.61
C LEU A 49 12.30 0.29 4.87
N LEU A 50 12.10 1.59 4.88
CA LEU A 50 11.58 2.29 6.05
C LEU A 50 10.05 2.29 6.09
N SER A 51 9.41 1.83 5.04
CA SER A 51 7.96 1.80 5.00
C SER A 51 7.45 0.50 5.61
N ASP A 52 6.30 0.58 6.26
CA ASP A 52 5.63 -0.60 6.82
C ASP A 52 4.59 -1.17 5.88
N ALA A 53 4.57 -0.74 4.64
CA ALA A 53 3.61 -1.26 3.66
C ALA A 53 3.78 -2.76 3.49
N SER A 54 2.67 -3.46 3.31
CA SER A 54 2.72 -4.92 3.19
C SER A 54 3.31 -5.36 1.85
N VAL A 55 3.20 -4.52 0.83
CA VAL A 55 3.80 -4.80 -0.47
C VAL A 55 4.69 -3.64 -0.83
N LYS A 56 5.91 -3.94 -1.22
CA LYS A 56 6.88 -2.91 -1.61
C LYS A 56 7.42 -3.27 -2.97
N MET A 57 7.41 -2.31 -3.88
CA MET A 57 7.87 -2.53 -5.24
C MET A 57 8.86 -1.45 -5.62
N ILE A 58 9.96 -1.86 -6.18
CA ILE A 58 10.97 -0.92 -6.68
C ILE A 58 10.70 -0.70 -8.15
N LEU A 59 10.56 0.58 -8.51
CA LEU A 59 10.39 0.94 -9.89
C LEU A 59 11.76 1.14 -10.50
N VAL A 60 12.10 0.28 -11.43
CA VAL A 60 13.41 0.32 -12.06
C VAL A 60 13.28 0.91 -13.44
N GLU A 61 14.10 1.90 -13.71
CA GLU A 61 14.10 2.56 -15.01
C GLU A 61 15.19 1.92 -15.83
N SER A 62 14.89 1.51 -17.02
CA SER A 62 15.90 0.88 -17.87
C SER A 62 16.31 1.78 -19.01
#